data_a097e6657792d2b6107614d529382deb
#
_entry.id   a097e6657792d2b6107614d529382deb
#
_cell.length_a   1.000
_cell.length_b   1.000
_cell.length_c   1.000
_cell.angle_alpha   90.00
_cell.angle_beta   90.00
_cell.angle_gamma   90.00
#
_symmetry.space_group_name_H-M   'P 1'
#
loop_
_entity.id
_entity.type
_entity.pdbx_description
1 polymer ?
#
loop_
_entity_poly.entity_id
_entity_poly.type
_entity_poly.pdbx_seq_one_letter_code
_entity_poly.pdbx_strand_id
1 'polypeptide(L)'
;ACKWDSVIPFPEMWERLNKLIKPNGAIVLFGSEPFSSALRMSNIKNYKYDWVWEKSKGAGFLNAKNAPLKYHENILVFSLGKTANNNKNRMEYNPQGLVNEKRLRTYSEKDSNTVIGTRPSRKKTNYIQEKKGYPKTILKFNSLLKQIHPTQKPVALMEYLIKTYTNEGETVLDFTMGSGTTGV
;
A
#
# COMPACT_ATOMS: atom_id res chain seq x y z
N ALA A 1 -19.43 9.37 -9.67
CA ALA A 1 -19.69 9.50 -8.23
C ALA A 1 -21.18 9.24 -7.99
N CYS A 2 -21.51 8.47 -6.94
CA CYS A 2 -22.88 8.26 -6.52
C CYS A 2 -23.41 9.52 -5.83
N LYS A 3 -24.72 9.75 -5.85
CA LYS A 3 -25.33 10.96 -5.23
C LYS A 3 -25.05 11.08 -3.72
N TRP A 4 -24.73 9.97 -3.06
CA TRP A 4 -24.40 9.88 -1.63
C TRP A 4 -22.89 9.87 -1.34
N ASP A 5 -22.06 9.89 -2.39
CA ASP A 5 -20.59 9.82 -2.27
C ASP A 5 -20.04 11.23 -1.97
N SER A 6 -19.78 11.49 -0.71
CA SER A 6 -19.18 12.73 -0.22
C SER A 6 -17.83 12.46 0.44
N VAL A 7 -16.91 13.40 0.29
CA VAL A 7 -15.60 13.28 0.93
C VAL A 7 -15.78 13.49 2.44
N ILE A 8 -15.31 12.51 3.23
CA ILE A 8 -15.24 12.64 4.69
C ILE A 8 -14.24 13.76 5.02
N PRO A 9 -14.58 14.74 5.87
CA PRO A 9 -13.65 15.79 6.26
C PRO A 9 -12.35 15.21 6.82
N PHE A 10 -11.21 15.54 6.21
CA PHE A 10 -9.93 14.94 6.56
C PHE A 10 -9.48 15.19 8.00
N PRO A 11 -9.63 16.40 8.57
CA PRO A 11 -9.20 16.63 9.94
C PRO A 11 -9.88 15.70 10.95
N GLU A 12 -11.20 15.59 10.88
CA GLU A 12 -12.02 14.76 11.78
C GLU A 12 -11.74 13.27 11.56
N MET A 13 -11.57 12.87 10.31
CA MET A 13 -11.19 11.49 9.96
C MET A 13 -9.84 11.12 10.60
N TRP A 14 -8.81 11.95 10.41
CA TRP A 14 -7.48 11.68 10.95
C TRP A 14 -7.45 11.74 12.48
N GLU A 15 -8.18 12.66 13.11
CA GLU A 15 -8.29 12.71 14.56
C GLU A 15 -8.81 11.40 15.13
N ARG A 16 -9.86 10.84 14.56
CA ARG A 16 -10.47 9.57 15.01
C ARG A 16 -9.57 8.38 14.72
N LEU A 17 -9.03 8.28 13.50
CA LEU A 17 -8.17 7.16 13.11
C LEU A 17 -6.88 7.12 13.94
N ASN A 18 -6.27 8.27 14.23
CA ASN A 18 -5.06 8.34 15.06
C ASN A 18 -5.31 7.95 16.53
N LYS A 19 -6.54 8.09 17.05
CA LYS A 19 -6.92 7.62 18.39
C LYS A 19 -7.14 6.10 18.45
N LEU A 20 -7.57 5.50 17.34
CA LEU A 20 -7.92 4.08 17.27
C LEU A 20 -6.75 3.19 16.90
N ILE A 21 -5.83 3.69 16.05
CA ILE A 21 -4.75 2.88 15.51
C ILE A 21 -3.65 2.63 16.56
N LYS A 22 -3.11 1.41 16.56
CA LYS A 22 -1.91 1.08 17.35
C LYS A 22 -0.71 1.93 16.89
N PRO A 23 0.29 2.19 17.76
CA PRO A 23 1.48 2.99 17.38
C PRO A 23 2.25 2.44 16.15
N ASN A 24 2.20 1.13 15.93
CA ASN A 24 2.80 0.44 14.79
C ASN A 24 1.79 -0.01 13.72
N GLY A 25 0.49 0.24 13.92
CA GLY A 25 -0.56 -0.14 12.98
C GLY A 25 -0.52 0.65 11.67
N ALA A 26 -1.14 0.12 10.63
CA ALA A 26 -1.27 0.77 9.34
C ALA A 26 -2.70 1.22 9.07
N ILE A 27 -2.84 2.41 8.47
CA ILE A 27 -4.09 2.89 7.89
C ILE A 27 -3.93 2.80 6.37
N VAL A 28 -4.81 2.01 5.73
CA VAL A 28 -4.73 1.68 4.30
C VAL A 28 -5.99 2.20 3.63
N LEU A 29 -5.85 3.17 2.72
CA LEU A 29 -6.97 3.85 2.09
C LEU A 29 -6.86 3.78 0.56
N PHE A 30 -7.96 3.47 -0.10
CA PHE A 30 -8.05 3.47 -1.55
C PHE A 30 -8.36 4.86 -2.09
N GLY A 31 -7.76 5.19 -3.23
CA GLY A 31 -8.00 6.46 -3.88
C GLY A 31 -7.67 6.43 -5.37
N SER A 32 -8.20 7.44 -6.03
CA SER A 32 -7.88 7.73 -7.43
C SER A 32 -7.60 9.22 -7.58
N GLU A 33 -6.73 9.61 -8.50
CA GLU A 33 -6.47 11.03 -8.72
C GLU A 33 -7.73 11.79 -9.19
N PRO A 34 -7.94 13.03 -8.73
CA PRO A 34 -7.07 13.86 -7.87
C PRO A 34 -7.26 13.62 -6.37
N PHE A 35 -8.24 12.81 -5.95
CA PHE A 35 -8.54 12.54 -4.54
C PHE A 35 -7.36 11.91 -3.80
N SER A 36 -6.62 10.97 -4.43
CA SER A 36 -5.45 10.35 -3.78
C SER A 36 -4.35 11.36 -3.46
N SER A 37 -4.15 12.38 -4.30
CA SER A 37 -3.21 13.47 -4.00
C SER A 37 -3.67 14.31 -2.81
N ALA A 38 -4.94 14.70 -2.75
CA ALA A 38 -5.51 15.44 -1.63
C ALA A 38 -5.41 14.65 -0.31
N LEU A 39 -5.74 13.35 -0.36
CA LEU A 39 -5.66 12.45 0.79
C LEU A 39 -4.21 12.28 1.28
N ARG A 40 -3.25 12.14 0.37
CA ARG A 40 -1.81 12.06 0.70
C ARG A 40 -1.32 13.33 1.39
N MET A 41 -1.67 14.49 0.84
CA MET A 41 -1.27 15.78 1.38
C MET A 41 -1.94 16.09 2.71
N SER A 42 -3.15 15.59 2.96
CA SER A 42 -3.87 15.82 4.23
C SER A 42 -3.16 15.22 5.44
N ASN A 43 -2.24 14.24 5.25
CA ASN A 43 -1.48 13.62 6.33
C ASN A 43 -0.08 13.18 5.86
N ILE A 44 0.62 14.07 5.19
CA ILE A 44 1.95 13.79 4.62
C ILE A 44 2.98 13.33 5.67
N LYS A 45 2.85 13.78 6.91
CA LYS A 45 3.72 13.39 8.03
C LYS A 45 3.68 11.89 8.29
N ASN A 46 2.51 11.28 8.20
CA ASN A 46 2.28 9.86 8.48
C ASN A 46 2.21 8.99 7.23
N TYR A 47 2.21 9.60 6.03
CA TYR A 47 2.30 8.88 4.77
C TYR A 47 3.60 8.08 4.70
N LYS A 48 3.52 6.83 4.22
CA LYS A 48 4.68 5.95 4.09
C LYS A 48 5.02 5.65 2.63
N TYR A 49 4.09 5.09 1.92
CA TYR A 49 4.17 4.73 0.51
C TYR A 49 2.76 4.39 0.00
N ASP A 50 2.66 4.13 -1.29
CA ASP A 50 1.46 3.60 -1.92
C ASP A 50 1.75 2.31 -2.69
N TRP A 51 0.68 1.54 -2.88
CA TRP A 51 0.62 0.49 -3.86
C TRP A 51 -0.25 0.97 -5.01
N VAL A 52 0.05 0.47 -6.19
CA VAL A 52 -0.78 0.63 -7.38
C VAL A 52 -1.48 -0.69 -7.65
N TRP A 53 -2.79 -0.73 -7.45
CA TRP A 53 -3.57 -1.89 -7.85
C TRP A 53 -3.86 -1.81 -9.35
N GLU A 54 -3.20 -2.68 -10.12
CA GLU A 54 -3.45 -2.88 -11.55
C GLU A 54 -4.69 -3.78 -11.73
N LYS A 55 -5.69 -3.24 -12.42
CA LYS A 55 -6.99 -3.89 -12.66
C LYS A 55 -6.96 -4.65 -13.99
N SER A 56 -7.69 -5.76 -14.08
CA SER A 56 -7.89 -6.49 -15.34
C SER A 56 -8.85 -5.78 -16.31
N LYS A 57 -9.67 -4.82 -15.82
CA LYS A 57 -10.61 -4.03 -16.63
C LYS A 57 -10.35 -2.55 -16.44
N GLY A 58 -10.21 -1.82 -17.53
CA GLY A 58 -10.08 -0.38 -17.54
C GLY A 58 -11.43 0.33 -17.38
N ALA A 59 -11.37 1.57 -16.90
CA ALA A 59 -12.50 2.48 -16.86
C ALA A 59 -12.26 3.71 -17.75
N GLY A 60 -13.33 4.44 -18.09
CA GLY A 60 -13.26 5.65 -18.91
C GLY A 60 -13.43 5.42 -20.42
N PHE A 61 -14.05 4.32 -20.82
CA PHE A 61 -14.17 3.88 -22.23
C PHE A 61 -14.83 4.94 -23.13
N LEU A 62 -15.81 5.68 -22.63
CA LEU A 62 -16.47 6.75 -23.38
C LEU A 62 -15.52 7.88 -23.81
N ASN A 63 -14.42 8.07 -23.06
CA ASN A 63 -13.42 9.08 -23.34
C ASN A 63 -12.11 8.52 -23.92
N ALA A 64 -12.12 7.27 -24.40
CA ALA A 64 -10.91 6.58 -24.87
C ALA A 64 -10.19 7.28 -26.03
N LYS A 65 -10.88 8.13 -26.79
CA LYS A 65 -10.28 8.97 -27.85
C LYS A 65 -9.58 10.24 -27.32
N ASN A 66 -9.88 10.64 -26.09
CA ASN A 66 -9.43 11.92 -25.52
C ASN A 66 -8.49 11.73 -24.31
N ALA A 67 -8.51 10.57 -23.66
CA ALA A 67 -7.72 10.26 -22.49
C ALA A 67 -7.45 8.74 -22.39
N PRO A 68 -6.33 8.36 -21.74
CA PRO A 68 -6.02 6.94 -21.51
C PRO A 68 -7.07 6.27 -20.64
N LEU A 69 -7.32 4.98 -20.90
CA LEU A 69 -8.16 4.15 -20.03
C LEU A 69 -7.47 3.96 -18.66
N LYS A 70 -8.27 4.05 -17.60
CA LYS A 70 -7.77 3.93 -16.23
C LYS A 70 -7.78 2.48 -15.78
N TYR A 71 -6.60 1.89 -15.68
CA TYR A 71 -6.39 0.49 -15.28
C TYR A 71 -5.87 0.34 -13.84
N HIS A 72 -5.86 1.40 -13.04
CA HIS A 72 -5.34 1.31 -11.67
C HIS A 72 -6.12 2.12 -10.65
N GLU A 73 -5.94 1.75 -9.40
CA GLU A 73 -6.25 2.57 -8.22
C GLU A 73 -5.02 2.64 -7.31
N ASN A 74 -4.88 3.73 -6.59
CA ASN A 74 -3.85 3.89 -5.59
C ASN A 74 -4.35 3.34 -4.25
N ILE A 75 -3.45 2.70 -3.51
CA ILE A 75 -3.68 2.23 -2.16
C ILE A 75 -2.64 2.91 -1.28
N LEU A 76 -3.06 3.94 -0.56
CA LEU A 76 -2.19 4.79 0.24
C LEU A 76 -2.02 4.20 1.64
N VAL A 77 -0.78 4.14 2.11
CA VAL A 77 -0.44 3.57 3.40
C VAL A 77 0.09 4.66 4.33
N PHE A 78 -0.57 4.79 5.48
CA PHE A 78 -0.18 5.70 6.55
C PHE A 78 0.08 4.92 7.83
N SER A 79 0.95 5.44 8.69
CA SER A 79 1.22 4.87 10.01
C SER A 79 1.87 5.90 10.93
N LEU A 80 1.68 5.76 12.23
CA LEU A 80 2.49 6.47 13.22
C LEU A 80 3.89 5.85 13.34
N GLY A 81 4.02 4.57 13.00
CA GLY A 81 5.28 3.83 12.98
C GLY A 81 6.24 4.28 11.88
N LYS A 82 7.44 3.74 11.86
CA LYS A 82 8.51 4.02 10.89
C LYS A 82 8.72 2.84 9.95
N THR A 83 9.21 3.12 8.74
CA THR A 83 9.57 2.09 7.75
C THR A 83 11.07 1.76 7.76
N ALA A 84 11.89 2.54 8.47
CA ALA A 84 13.32 2.34 8.53
C ALA A 84 13.70 1.11 9.36
N ASN A 85 14.72 0.37 8.91
CA ASN A 85 15.30 -0.74 9.66
C ASN A 85 15.85 -0.26 11.02
N ASN A 86 15.83 -1.15 12.01
CA ASN A 86 16.35 -0.90 13.37
C ASN A 86 15.61 0.20 14.15
N ASN A 87 14.40 0.57 13.74
CA ASN A 87 13.58 1.50 14.52
C ASN A 87 12.69 0.72 15.49
N LYS A 88 12.67 1.13 16.78
CA LYS A 88 11.85 0.49 17.83
C LYS A 88 10.35 0.59 17.54
N ASN A 89 9.92 1.67 16.88
CA ASN A 89 8.53 1.90 16.50
C ASN A 89 8.31 1.61 15.01
N ARG A 90 8.76 0.44 14.52
CA ARG A 90 8.57 0.05 13.14
C ARG A 90 7.11 -0.30 12.89
N MET A 91 6.56 0.22 11.78
CA MET A 91 5.23 -0.15 11.30
C MET A 91 5.14 -1.66 11.06
N GLU A 92 4.00 -2.27 11.40
CA GLU A 92 3.73 -3.68 11.07
C GLU A 92 3.73 -3.88 9.55
N TYR A 93 4.52 -4.83 9.10
CA TYR A 93 4.62 -5.17 7.68
C TYR A 93 5.08 -6.61 7.51
N ASN A 94 4.18 -7.44 7.03
CA ASN A 94 4.39 -8.86 6.76
C ASN A 94 4.46 -9.07 5.24
N PRO A 95 5.65 -9.09 4.62
CA PRO A 95 5.76 -9.22 3.16
C PRO A 95 5.20 -10.54 2.68
N GLN A 96 4.22 -10.48 1.78
CA GLN A 96 3.54 -11.65 1.23
C GLN A 96 4.28 -12.21 0.01
N GLY A 97 4.13 -13.52 -0.25
CA GLY A 97 4.70 -14.17 -1.43
C GLY A 97 6.20 -14.49 -1.35
N LEU A 98 6.76 -14.47 -0.14
CA LEU A 98 8.16 -14.84 0.06
C LEU A 98 8.39 -16.33 -0.17
N VAL A 99 9.47 -16.65 -0.87
CA VAL A 99 9.95 -18.01 -1.09
C VAL A 99 11.32 -18.15 -0.45
N ASN A 100 11.55 -19.26 0.26
CA ASN A 100 12.86 -19.55 0.83
C ASN A 100 13.89 -19.79 -0.29
N GLU A 101 15.03 -19.12 -0.21
CA GLU A 101 16.15 -19.26 -1.14
C GLU A 101 17.44 -19.04 -0.36
N LYS A 102 18.28 -20.04 -0.31
CA LYS A 102 19.65 -19.88 0.22
C LYS A 102 20.59 -19.57 -0.93
N ARG A 103 20.95 -18.30 -1.13
CA ARG A 103 21.88 -17.88 -2.17
C ARG A 103 22.95 -16.97 -1.59
N LEU A 104 24.20 -17.35 -1.80
CA LEU A 104 25.33 -16.47 -1.49
C LEU A 104 25.31 -15.25 -2.42
N ARG A 105 25.29 -14.06 -1.86
CA ARG A 105 25.38 -12.78 -2.57
C ARG A 105 26.64 -12.06 -2.12
N THR A 106 27.33 -11.46 -3.06
CA THR A 106 28.47 -10.60 -2.80
C THR A 106 28.10 -9.16 -3.15
N TYR A 107 28.21 -8.25 -2.20
CA TYR A 107 28.22 -6.82 -2.54
C TYR A 107 29.60 -6.48 -3.08
N SER A 108 29.67 -6.02 -4.33
CA SER A 108 30.88 -5.39 -4.85
C SER A 108 31.04 -4.01 -4.19
N GLU A 109 32.26 -3.65 -3.93
CA GLU A 109 32.63 -2.27 -3.63
C GLU A 109 32.22 -1.42 -4.85
N LYS A 110 31.34 -0.46 -4.64
CA LYS A 110 30.97 0.52 -5.68
C LYS A 110 31.49 1.86 -5.22
N ASP A 111 32.13 2.56 -6.14
CA ASP A 111 32.49 3.96 -5.94
C ASP A 111 31.28 4.77 -5.48
N SER A 112 31.48 5.53 -4.43
CA SER A 112 30.45 6.24 -3.70
C SER A 112 29.93 7.51 -4.39
N ASN A 113 30.50 7.87 -5.56
CA ASN A 113 30.14 9.08 -6.30
C ASN A 113 28.97 8.79 -7.25
N THR A 114 27.78 9.17 -6.81
CA THR A 114 26.60 9.20 -7.68
C THR A 114 26.14 10.64 -7.85
N VAL A 115 25.44 10.94 -8.95
CA VAL A 115 24.81 12.25 -9.23
C VAL A 115 23.94 12.77 -8.07
N ILE A 116 23.55 11.92 -7.14
CA ILE A 116 22.66 12.21 -5.99
C ILE A 116 23.45 12.42 -4.68
N GLY A 117 24.78 12.44 -4.73
CA GLY A 117 25.65 12.66 -3.55
C GLY A 117 26.45 11.42 -3.14
N THR A 118 27.36 11.65 -2.19
CA THR A 118 28.25 10.59 -1.68
C THR A 118 27.49 9.65 -0.75
N ARG A 119 27.44 8.38 -1.09
CA ARG A 119 26.98 7.33 -0.18
C ARG A 119 28.16 6.73 0.57
N PRO A 120 28.00 6.36 1.86
CA PRO A 120 29.07 5.63 2.56
C PRO A 120 29.50 4.43 1.73
N SER A 121 30.81 4.30 1.48
CA SER A 121 31.36 3.14 0.78
C SER A 121 30.97 1.86 1.51
N ARG A 122 30.30 0.94 0.85
CA ARG A 122 30.02 -0.38 1.40
C ARG A 122 31.23 -1.26 1.12
N LYS A 123 31.88 -1.71 2.19
CA LYS A 123 32.93 -2.72 2.08
C LYS A 123 32.37 -3.97 1.39
N LYS A 124 33.19 -4.64 0.57
CA LYS A 124 32.86 -5.92 -0.01
C LYS A 124 32.46 -6.91 1.09
N THR A 125 31.20 -7.32 1.12
CA THR A 125 30.68 -8.26 2.12
C THR A 125 29.88 -9.34 1.46
N ASN A 126 30.06 -10.58 1.91
CA ASN A 126 29.24 -11.69 1.52
C ASN A 126 28.09 -11.84 2.51
N TYR A 127 26.89 -12.11 2.01
CA TYR A 127 25.73 -12.44 2.84
C TYR A 127 24.90 -13.54 2.18
N ILE A 128 24.21 -14.31 3.00
CA ILE A 128 23.28 -15.33 2.51
C ILE A 128 21.90 -14.66 2.36
N GLN A 129 21.41 -14.66 1.14
CA GLN A 129 20.02 -14.28 0.89
C GLN A 129 19.14 -15.49 1.23
N GLU A 130 18.31 -15.39 2.25
CA GLU A 130 17.45 -16.48 2.73
C GLU A 130 16.08 -16.51 2.04
N LYS A 131 15.64 -15.38 1.52
CA LYS A 131 14.30 -15.23 0.92
C LYS A 131 14.36 -14.43 -0.37
N LYS A 132 13.48 -14.78 -1.32
CA LYS A 132 13.20 -14.01 -2.54
C LYS A 132 11.70 -13.77 -2.68
N GLY A 133 11.31 -12.98 -3.70
CA GLY A 133 9.89 -12.71 -3.98
C GLY A 133 9.31 -11.57 -3.14
N TYR A 134 10.16 -10.67 -2.63
CA TYR A 134 9.64 -9.48 -1.93
C TYR A 134 8.64 -8.70 -2.79
N PRO A 135 7.52 -8.24 -2.19
CA PRO A 135 6.48 -7.52 -2.88
C PRO A 135 7.00 -6.30 -3.65
N LYS A 136 6.39 -6.05 -4.80
CA LYS A 136 6.60 -4.83 -5.60
C LYS A 136 5.41 -3.92 -5.38
N THR A 137 5.58 -2.62 -5.59
CA THR A 137 4.52 -1.61 -5.40
C THR A 137 3.33 -1.76 -6.34
N ILE A 138 3.43 -2.58 -7.39
CA ILE A 138 2.34 -2.87 -8.31
C ILE A 138 1.73 -4.22 -7.95
N LEU A 139 0.46 -4.21 -7.57
CA LEU A 139 -0.34 -5.38 -7.24
C LEU A 139 -1.30 -5.70 -8.39
N LYS A 140 -1.28 -6.95 -8.86
CA LYS A 140 -2.16 -7.42 -9.93
C LYS A 140 -3.26 -8.29 -9.35
N PHE A 141 -4.47 -7.75 -9.28
CA PHE A 141 -5.67 -8.47 -8.88
C PHE A 141 -6.79 -8.22 -9.87
N ASN A 142 -7.45 -9.28 -10.29
CA ASN A 142 -8.53 -9.18 -11.24
C ASN A 142 -9.70 -8.36 -10.67
N SER A 143 -10.26 -7.49 -11.51
CA SER A 143 -11.51 -6.81 -11.20
C SER A 143 -12.65 -7.81 -11.08
N LEU A 144 -13.63 -7.52 -10.25
CA LEU A 144 -14.83 -8.35 -10.12
C LEU A 144 -15.65 -8.34 -11.42
N LEU A 145 -16.13 -9.51 -11.83
CA LEU A 145 -17.02 -9.65 -13.00
C LEU A 145 -18.42 -9.13 -12.71
N LYS A 146 -18.92 -9.44 -11.52
CA LYS A 146 -20.20 -8.95 -10.99
C LYS A 146 -19.94 -8.24 -9.66
N GLN A 147 -20.40 -7.02 -9.56
CA GLN A 147 -20.29 -6.21 -8.33
C GLN A 147 -21.67 -6.04 -7.74
N ILE A 148 -21.79 -6.19 -6.43
CA ILE A 148 -22.99 -5.88 -5.65
C ILE A 148 -22.96 -4.45 -5.09
N HIS A 149 -21.78 -3.80 -5.15
CA HIS A 149 -21.56 -2.41 -4.75
C HIS A 149 -20.60 -1.72 -5.72
N PRO A 150 -20.82 -0.45 -6.12
CA PRO A 150 -20.01 0.25 -7.13
C PRO A 150 -18.51 0.33 -6.83
N THR A 151 -18.16 0.39 -5.53
CA THR A 151 -16.77 0.49 -5.08
C THR A 151 -16.20 -0.81 -4.51
N GLN A 152 -16.90 -1.95 -4.72
CA GLN A 152 -16.49 -3.25 -4.20
C GLN A 152 -15.08 -3.63 -4.65
N LYS A 153 -14.26 -4.10 -3.71
CA LYS A 153 -12.90 -4.58 -3.96
C LYS A 153 -12.88 -6.12 -4.04
N PRO A 154 -11.92 -6.71 -4.77
CA PRO A 154 -11.73 -8.17 -4.75
C PRO A 154 -11.35 -8.67 -3.36
N VAL A 155 -11.95 -9.77 -2.89
CA VAL A 155 -11.62 -10.42 -1.60
C VAL A 155 -10.13 -10.72 -1.51
N ALA A 156 -9.54 -11.29 -2.55
CA ALA A 156 -8.10 -11.62 -2.57
C ALA A 156 -7.18 -10.40 -2.38
N LEU A 157 -7.59 -9.21 -2.86
CA LEU A 157 -6.85 -7.97 -2.62
C LEU A 157 -6.96 -7.53 -1.16
N MET A 158 -8.16 -7.60 -0.58
CA MET A 158 -8.37 -7.24 0.83
C MET A 158 -7.63 -8.21 1.76
N GLU A 159 -7.71 -9.50 1.51
CA GLU A 159 -6.96 -10.53 2.23
C GLU A 159 -5.43 -10.27 2.18
N TYR A 160 -4.91 -9.96 0.99
CA TYR A 160 -3.49 -9.63 0.82
C TYR A 160 -3.08 -8.43 1.68
N LEU A 161 -3.87 -7.36 1.70
CA LEU A 161 -3.59 -6.16 2.48
C LEU A 161 -3.71 -6.42 4.00
N ILE A 162 -4.73 -7.16 4.42
CA ILE A 162 -4.91 -7.55 5.83
C ILE A 162 -3.69 -8.37 6.30
N LYS A 163 -3.33 -9.43 5.60
CA LYS A 163 -2.14 -10.25 5.92
C LYS A 163 -0.84 -9.46 5.91
N THR A 164 -0.77 -8.41 5.09
CA THR A 164 0.43 -7.57 5.02
C THR A 164 0.59 -6.67 6.25
N TYR A 165 -0.51 -6.16 6.81
CA TYR A 165 -0.47 -5.12 7.84
C TYR A 165 -0.99 -5.52 9.21
N THR A 166 -1.41 -6.79 9.37
CA THR A 166 -1.88 -7.33 10.64
C THR A 166 -1.32 -8.71 10.89
N ASN A 167 -1.30 -9.10 12.16
CA ASN A 167 -1.05 -10.46 12.60
C ASN A 167 -2.37 -11.18 12.90
N GLU A 168 -2.35 -12.49 12.97
CA GLU A 168 -3.52 -13.28 13.33
C GLU A 168 -4.07 -12.88 14.70
N GLY A 169 -5.39 -12.77 14.81
CA GLY A 169 -6.08 -12.32 16.01
C GLY A 169 -6.13 -10.80 16.23
N GLU A 170 -5.53 -9.99 15.36
CA GLU A 170 -5.63 -8.54 15.45
C GLU A 170 -6.95 -8.03 14.84
N THR A 171 -7.42 -6.88 15.35
CA THR A 171 -8.65 -6.24 14.88
C THR A 171 -8.39 -5.39 13.65
N VAL A 172 -9.24 -5.55 12.63
CA VAL A 172 -9.29 -4.71 11.43
C VAL A 172 -10.56 -3.87 11.47
N LEU A 173 -10.42 -2.55 11.28
CA LEU A 173 -11.54 -1.63 11.17
C LEU A 173 -11.74 -1.20 9.71
N ASP A 174 -12.92 -1.44 9.16
CA ASP A 174 -13.36 -0.86 7.90
C ASP A 174 -14.53 0.09 8.16
N PHE A 175 -14.25 1.39 8.21
CA PHE A 175 -15.25 2.44 8.48
C PHE A 175 -16.02 2.88 7.22
N THR A 176 -15.67 2.33 6.06
CA THR A 176 -16.32 2.59 4.77
C THR A 176 -16.67 1.28 4.05
N MET A 177 -17.08 0.29 4.81
CA MET A 177 -17.15 -1.14 4.42
C MET A 177 -17.93 -1.42 3.13
N GLY A 178 -18.86 -0.58 2.73
CA GLY A 178 -19.65 -0.77 1.51
C GLY A 178 -20.33 -2.14 1.46
N SER A 179 -19.83 -3.04 0.60
CA SER A 179 -20.32 -4.43 0.49
C SER A 179 -19.81 -5.39 1.57
N GLY A 180 -19.03 -4.93 2.54
CA GLY A 180 -18.48 -5.76 3.60
C GLY A 180 -17.35 -6.71 3.17
N THR A 181 -16.69 -6.45 2.04
CA THR A 181 -15.63 -7.34 1.52
C THR A 181 -14.48 -7.57 2.50
N THR A 182 -14.21 -6.62 3.39
CA THR A 182 -13.16 -6.71 4.41
C THR A 182 -13.47 -7.76 5.47
N GLY A 183 -14.75 -8.07 5.70
CA GLY A 183 -15.21 -9.02 6.73
C GLY A 183 -15.49 -10.44 6.22
N VAL A 184 -15.12 -10.76 4.98
CA VAL A 184 -15.39 -12.08 4.34
C VAL A 184 -14.27 -13.08 4.61
#